data_7893af50feed2ba99805df2dcea129e9
#
_entry.id   7893af50feed2ba99805df2dcea129e9
#
_cell.length_a   1.000
_cell.length_b   1.000
_cell.length_c   1.000
_cell.angle_alpha   90.00
_cell.angle_beta   90.00
_cell.angle_gamma   90.00
#
_symmetry.space_group_name_H-M   'P 1'
#
loop_
_entity.id
_entity.type
_entity.pdbx_description
1 polymer ?
#
loop_
_entity_poly.entity_id
_entity_poly.type
_entity_poly.pdbx_seq_one_letter_code
_entity_poly.pdbx_strand_id
1 'polypeptide(L)'
;MPEWLFGARIPGDPIGKGRPRGTARGGVVRLYTPKKTSDWESGAALVLSQYWRRAPLDECVEVEIVAMAHRPKRLLRKKDPDGLIWKGSKPDCDNIEKCVLDSLVKAGVLRDDSSVVRCEVMDFYCERDRSPRVYVRMRPIGLEPVEGWWDLVDSIPISMNGSGYGSCDW
;
A
#
# COMPACT_ATOMS: atom_id res chain seq x y z
N MET A 1 -22.29 -4.82 3.60
CA MET A 1 -20.94 -4.82 2.98
C MET A 1 -20.29 -6.16 3.30
N PRO A 2 -19.60 -6.81 2.36
CA PRO A 2 -18.89 -8.04 2.66
C PRO A 2 -17.87 -7.79 3.78
N GLU A 3 -17.79 -8.74 4.70
CA GLU A 3 -16.89 -8.68 5.85
C GLU A 3 -15.42 -8.80 5.41
N TRP A 4 -14.51 -8.13 6.11
CA TRP A 4 -13.08 -8.25 5.86
C TRP A 4 -12.61 -9.67 6.20
N LEU A 5 -12.05 -10.37 5.21
CA LEU A 5 -11.58 -11.75 5.37
C LEU A 5 -10.29 -11.84 6.17
N PHE A 6 -9.47 -10.81 6.08
CA PHE A 6 -8.14 -10.74 6.68
C PHE A 6 -7.89 -9.35 7.25
N GLY A 7 -7.18 -9.29 8.38
CA GLY A 7 -6.68 -8.05 8.95
C GLY A 7 -5.46 -8.31 9.83
N ALA A 8 -4.46 -7.47 9.71
CA ALA A 8 -3.23 -7.57 10.48
C ALA A 8 -2.65 -6.20 10.83
N ARG A 9 -1.86 -6.17 11.90
CA ARG A 9 -1.07 -5.01 12.33
C ARG A 9 0.41 -5.34 12.25
N ILE A 10 1.14 -4.59 11.43
CA ILE A 10 2.59 -4.69 11.29
C ILE A 10 3.22 -3.60 12.16
N PRO A 11 4.05 -3.93 13.15
CA PRO A 11 4.72 -2.94 14.00
C PRO A 11 5.86 -2.25 13.27
N GLY A 12 6.17 -1.01 13.67
CA GLY A 12 7.27 -0.22 13.14
C GLY A 12 6.88 0.81 12.10
N ASP A 13 7.82 1.66 11.74
CA ASP A 13 7.60 2.71 10.75
C ASP A 13 7.29 2.13 9.37
N PRO A 14 6.29 2.68 8.64
CA PRO A 14 6.07 2.31 7.25
C PRO A 14 7.29 2.67 6.41
N ILE A 15 7.68 1.77 5.53
CA ILE A 15 8.82 1.93 4.62
C ILE A 15 8.31 1.82 3.19
N GLY A 16 8.79 2.73 2.35
CA GLY A 16 8.51 2.65 0.93
C GLY A 16 9.44 1.69 0.22
N LYS A 17 8.96 1.11 -0.87
CA LYS A 17 9.76 0.27 -1.76
C LYS A 17 10.96 1.06 -2.28
N GLY A 18 12.16 0.64 -1.90
CA GLY A 18 13.38 1.23 -2.41
C GLY A 18 13.63 0.81 -3.85
N ARG A 19 14.09 1.74 -4.69
CA ARG A 19 14.51 1.39 -6.05
C ARG A 19 15.60 0.33 -6.01
N PRO A 20 15.54 -0.71 -6.87
CA PRO A 20 16.62 -1.67 -6.98
C PRO A 20 17.95 -0.98 -7.27
N ARG A 21 19.01 -1.43 -6.61
CA ARG A 21 20.38 -0.96 -6.86
C ARG A 21 21.12 -2.01 -7.67
N GLY A 22 21.94 -1.55 -8.61
CA GLY A 22 22.79 -2.42 -9.42
C GLY A 22 24.22 -2.41 -8.90
N THR A 23 24.84 -3.57 -8.88
CA THR A 23 26.32 -3.71 -8.80
C THR A 23 26.83 -4.36 -10.08
N ALA A 24 27.81 -3.74 -10.71
CA ALA A 24 28.50 -4.32 -11.87
C ALA A 24 29.83 -4.92 -11.39
N ARG A 25 30.02 -6.22 -11.61
CA ARG A 25 31.27 -6.91 -11.36
C ARG A 25 31.53 -7.93 -12.49
N GLY A 26 32.67 -7.82 -13.13
CA GLY A 26 33.04 -8.71 -14.21
C GLY A 26 32.07 -8.75 -15.41
N GLY A 27 31.50 -7.56 -15.77
CA GLY A 27 30.54 -7.46 -16.89
C GLY A 27 29.11 -7.92 -16.57
N VAL A 28 28.85 -8.40 -15.35
CA VAL A 28 27.52 -8.83 -14.93
C VAL A 28 26.89 -7.78 -14.00
N VAL A 29 25.71 -7.27 -14.37
CA VAL A 29 24.91 -6.38 -13.51
C VAL A 29 23.97 -7.23 -12.65
N ARG A 30 24.12 -7.12 -11.33
CA ARG A 30 23.19 -7.72 -10.37
C ARG A 30 22.34 -6.63 -9.72
N LEU A 31 21.02 -6.76 -9.84
CA LEU A 31 20.07 -5.89 -9.15
C LEU A 31 19.73 -6.48 -7.77
N TYR A 32 19.63 -5.64 -6.78
CA TYR A 32 19.21 -6.03 -5.43
C TYR A 32 18.31 -4.98 -4.78
N THR A 33 17.37 -5.45 -3.98
CA THR A 33 16.53 -4.59 -3.13
C THR A 33 17.38 -4.04 -1.98
N PRO A 34 17.31 -2.74 -1.66
CA PRO A 34 18.02 -2.16 -0.53
C PRO A 34 17.72 -2.93 0.77
N LYS A 35 18.76 -3.18 1.58
CA LYS A 35 18.65 -3.99 2.81
C LYS A 35 17.51 -3.55 3.72
N LYS A 36 17.35 -2.23 3.94
CA LYS A 36 16.29 -1.68 4.78
C LYS A 36 14.89 -2.10 4.32
N THR A 37 14.64 -2.08 3.01
CA THR A 37 13.36 -2.52 2.42
C THR A 37 13.19 -4.04 2.59
N SER A 38 14.21 -4.82 2.25
CA SER A 38 14.17 -6.28 2.37
C SER A 38 13.98 -6.76 3.80
N ASP A 39 14.62 -6.11 4.78
CA ASP A 39 14.49 -6.43 6.20
C ASP A 39 13.06 -6.14 6.69
N TRP A 40 12.49 -4.98 6.29
CA TRP A 40 11.12 -4.63 6.64
C TRP A 40 10.10 -5.60 6.02
N GLU A 41 10.22 -5.89 4.72
CA GLU A 41 9.37 -6.86 4.04
C GLU A 41 9.41 -8.24 4.69
N SER A 42 10.60 -8.68 5.12
CA SER A 42 10.77 -9.96 5.79
C SER A 42 10.11 -9.97 7.18
N GLY A 43 10.28 -8.90 7.94
CA GLY A 43 9.62 -8.74 9.23
C GLY A 43 8.10 -8.64 9.10
N ALA A 44 7.61 -7.87 8.13
CA ALA A 44 6.19 -7.76 7.82
C ALA A 44 5.61 -9.12 7.40
N ALA A 45 6.27 -9.84 6.50
CA ALA A 45 5.85 -11.16 6.06
C ALA A 45 5.76 -12.16 7.21
N LEU A 46 6.71 -12.13 8.14
CA LEU A 46 6.65 -12.98 9.34
C LEU A 46 5.42 -12.68 10.21
N VAL A 47 5.11 -11.40 10.41
CA VAL A 47 3.90 -10.99 11.15
C VAL A 47 2.64 -11.43 10.41
N LEU A 48 2.54 -11.15 9.12
CA LEU A 48 1.37 -11.45 8.29
C LEU A 48 1.09 -12.96 8.25
N SER A 49 2.12 -13.80 8.14
CA SER A 49 1.98 -15.27 8.12
C SER A 49 1.43 -15.86 9.42
N GLN A 50 1.51 -15.13 10.54
CA GLN A 50 0.90 -15.56 11.81
C GLN A 50 -0.63 -15.44 11.79
N TYR A 51 -1.16 -14.49 11.02
CA TYR A 51 -2.60 -14.25 10.88
C TYR A 51 -3.22 -15.03 9.72
N TRP A 52 -2.40 -15.52 8.77
CA TRP A 52 -2.86 -16.25 7.61
C TRP A 52 -2.36 -17.69 7.63
N ARG A 53 -3.27 -18.65 7.79
CA ARG A 53 -2.96 -20.10 7.85
C ARG A 53 -3.73 -20.89 6.79
N ARG A 54 -4.00 -20.26 5.66
CA ARG A 54 -4.72 -20.85 4.53
C ARG A 54 -3.81 -20.87 3.30
N ALA A 55 -4.27 -21.51 2.23
CA ALA A 55 -3.63 -21.36 0.92
C ALA A 55 -3.63 -19.89 0.49
N PRO A 56 -2.63 -19.44 -0.29
CA PRO A 56 -2.62 -18.10 -0.84
C PRO A 56 -3.89 -17.83 -1.66
N LEU A 57 -4.44 -16.62 -1.53
CA LEU A 57 -5.58 -16.19 -2.35
C LEU A 57 -5.12 -16.00 -3.81
N ASP A 58 -5.98 -16.47 -4.71
CA ASP A 58 -5.79 -16.46 -6.16
C ASP A 58 -7.01 -15.86 -6.87
N GLU A 59 -7.77 -15.06 -6.16
CA GLU A 59 -8.97 -14.36 -6.63
C GLU A 59 -8.77 -12.84 -6.54
N CYS A 60 -9.59 -12.06 -7.23
CA CYS A 60 -9.56 -10.61 -7.14
C CYS A 60 -9.83 -10.15 -5.71
N VAL A 61 -8.99 -9.23 -5.22
CA VAL A 61 -9.09 -8.71 -3.85
C VAL A 61 -9.05 -7.19 -3.79
N GLU A 62 -9.71 -6.65 -2.79
CA GLU A 62 -9.54 -5.28 -2.32
C GLU A 62 -8.62 -5.28 -1.10
N VAL A 63 -7.68 -4.35 -1.08
CA VAL A 63 -6.74 -4.14 0.04
C VAL A 63 -6.88 -2.72 0.55
N GLU A 64 -6.90 -2.56 1.86
CA GLU A 64 -6.83 -1.26 2.52
C GLU A 64 -5.62 -1.23 3.43
N ILE A 65 -4.83 -0.17 3.32
CA ILE A 65 -3.58 0.04 4.06
C ILE A 65 -3.67 1.36 4.83
N VAL A 66 -3.48 1.31 6.14
CA VAL A 66 -3.37 2.51 6.98
C VAL A 66 -1.97 2.56 7.56
N ALA A 67 -1.14 3.42 7.03
CA ALA A 67 0.24 3.61 7.46
C ALA A 67 0.33 4.73 8.49
N MET A 68 1.00 4.49 9.61
CA MET A 68 1.17 5.43 10.70
C MET A 68 2.65 5.54 11.05
N ALA A 69 3.31 6.57 10.52
CA ALA A 69 4.74 6.83 10.70
C ALA A 69 5.04 7.53 12.01
N HIS A 70 6.27 7.41 12.47
CA HIS A 70 6.75 8.14 13.63
C HIS A 70 6.62 9.67 13.43
N ARG A 71 6.14 10.34 14.45
CA ARG A 71 5.93 11.79 14.43
C ARG A 71 7.26 12.52 14.55
N PRO A 72 7.60 13.44 13.63
CA PRO A 72 8.83 14.22 13.75
C PRO A 72 8.74 15.23 14.90
N LYS A 73 9.88 15.56 15.51
CA LYS A 73 9.96 16.49 16.66
C LYS A 73 9.23 17.82 16.46
N ARG A 74 9.20 18.36 15.23
CA ARG A 74 8.49 19.61 14.88
C ARG A 74 6.99 19.54 15.07
N LEU A 75 6.40 18.33 15.14
CA LEU A 75 4.97 18.05 15.33
C LEU A 75 4.65 17.49 16.74
N LEU A 76 5.55 17.67 17.70
CA LEU A 76 5.39 17.23 19.09
C LEU A 76 5.21 18.41 20.06
N ARG A 77 4.95 19.63 19.56
CA ARG A 77 4.75 20.82 20.39
C ARG A 77 3.39 20.78 21.07
N LYS A 78 3.23 21.47 22.19
CA LYS A 78 1.95 21.54 22.95
C LYS A 78 0.73 21.94 22.09
N LYS A 79 0.96 22.78 21.07
CA LYS A 79 -0.10 23.23 20.15
C LYS A 79 -0.46 22.25 19.05
N ASP A 80 0.36 21.20 18.85
CA ASP A 80 0.12 20.24 17.79
C ASP A 80 -0.95 19.21 18.28
N PRO A 81 -1.83 18.69 17.40
CA PRO A 81 -2.87 17.73 17.76
C PRO A 81 -2.29 16.46 18.39
N ASP A 82 -3.00 15.83 19.32
CA ASP A 82 -2.58 14.56 19.92
C ASP A 82 -2.89 13.35 19.03
N GLY A 83 -3.98 13.44 18.24
CA GLY A 83 -4.45 12.39 17.33
C GLY A 83 -3.61 12.23 16.06
N LEU A 84 -4.12 11.45 15.12
CA LEU A 84 -3.48 11.24 13.81
C LEU A 84 -3.36 12.57 13.04
N ILE A 85 -2.26 12.73 12.32
CA ILE A 85 -2.02 13.87 11.43
C ILE A 85 -1.69 13.33 10.04
N TRP A 86 -2.29 13.87 9.00
CA TRP A 86 -1.96 13.52 7.62
C TRP A 86 -0.48 13.71 7.35
N LYS A 87 0.14 12.74 6.68
CA LYS A 87 1.56 12.75 6.37
C LYS A 87 1.78 13.03 4.88
N GLY A 88 2.18 14.24 4.54
CA GLY A 88 2.54 14.66 3.18
C GLY A 88 4.04 14.63 2.92
N SER A 89 4.74 13.57 3.31
CA SER A 89 6.20 13.44 3.12
C SER A 89 6.58 11.99 2.78
N LYS A 90 7.77 11.81 2.23
CA LYS A 90 8.26 10.46 1.87
C LYS A 90 8.29 9.51 3.08
N PRO A 91 8.08 8.20 2.85
CA PRO A 91 7.76 7.57 1.57
C PRO A 91 6.36 7.94 1.07
N ASP A 92 6.16 7.90 -0.24
CA ASP A 92 4.90 8.19 -0.92
C ASP A 92 3.96 6.96 -0.83
N CYS A 93 2.64 7.16 -0.95
CA CYS A 93 1.64 6.11 -0.78
C CYS A 93 1.88 4.90 -1.70
N ASP A 94 2.21 5.11 -2.98
CA ASP A 94 2.49 4.04 -3.95
C ASP A 94 3.69 3.18 -3.55
N ASN A 95 4.72 3.79 -2.96
CA ASN A 95 5.89 3.06 -2.48
C ASN A 95 5.60 2.27 -1.19
N ILE A 96 4.71 2.78 -0.32
CA ILE A 96 4.22 2.05 0.86
C ILE A 96 3.37 0.87 0.40
N GLU A 97 2.43 1.10 -0.52
CA GLU A 97 1.59 0.09 -1.12
C GLU A 97 2.43 -1.09 -1.64
N LYS A 98 3.36 -0.82 -2.55
CA LYS A 98 4.25 -1.85 -3.11
C LYS A 98 4.96 -2.66 -2.04
N CYS A 99 5.48 -2.00 -1.01
CA CYS A 99 6.21 -2.69 0.06
C CYS A 99 5.29 -3.62 0.87
N VAL A 100 4.03 -3.21 1.12
CA VAL A 100 3.02 -4.02 1.81
C VAL A 100 2.54 -5.17 0.94
N LEU A 101 2.23 -4.92 -0.34
CA LEU A 101 1.79 -5.97 -1.28
C LEU A 101 2.86 -7.04 -1.47
N ASP A 102 4.12 -6.65 -1.69
CA ASP A 102 5.25 -7.59 -1.74
C ASP A 102 5.36 -8.44 -0.44
N SER A 103 5.04 -7.82 0.71
CA SER A 103 5.04 -8.54 1.99
C SER A 103 3.89 -9.53 2.11
N LEU A 104 2.70 -9.22 1.57
CA LEU A 104 1.55 -10.13 1.51
C LEU A 104 1.85 -11.35 0.63
N VAL A 105 2.46 -11.13 -0.53
CA VAL A 105 2.91 -12.22 -1.42
C VAL A 105 3.98 -13.07 -0.72
N LYS A 106 4.98 -12.44 -0.13
CA LYS A 106 6.07 -13.12 0.60
C LYS A 106 5.57 -13.91 1.81
N ALA A 107 4.51 -13.45 2.46
CA ALA A 107 3.85 -14.14 3.57
C ALA A 107 2.97 -15.32 3.13
N GLY A 108 2.73 -15.49 1.84
CA GLY A 108 1.80 -16.48 1.30
C GLY A 108 0.32 -16.14 1.54
N VAL A 109 0.00 -14.88 1.76
CA VAL A 109 -1.38 -14.39 1.86
C VAL A 109 -2.00 -14.24 0.48
N LEU A 110 -1.27 -13.64 -0.45
CA LEU A 110 -1.59 -13.55 -1.86
C LEU A 110 -0.66 -14.46 -2.67
N ARG A 111 -1.16 -15.00 -3.77
CA ARG A 111 -0.32 -15.70 -4.74
C ARG A 111 0.54 -14.72 -5.54
N ASP A 112 -0.07 -13.60 -5.94
CA ASP A 112 0.56 -12.56 -6.75
C ASP A 112 -0.14 -11.22 -6.48
N ASP A 113 0.58 -10.11 -6.55
CA ASP A 113 0.03 -8.78 -6.35
C ASP A 113 -0.89 -8.31 -7.48
N SER A 114 -0.84 -8.93 -8.65
CA SER A 114 -1.76 -8.70 -9.77
C SER A 114 -3.23 -9.03 -9.44
N SER A 115 -3.46 -9.83 -8.40
CA SER A 115 -4.83 -10.10 -7.91
C SER A 115 -5.47 -8.90 -7.18
N VAL A 116 -4.67 -7.89 -6.81
CA VAL A 116 -5.19 -6.68 -6.15
C VAL A 116 -5.78 -5.74 -7.18
N VAL A 117 -7.11 -5.69 -7.25
CA VAL A 117 -7.84 -4.88 -8.23
C VAL A 117 -8.30 -3.53 -7.66
N ARG A 118 -8.27 -3.40 -6.33
CA ARG A 118 -8.53 -2.15 -5.61
C ARG A 118 -7.60 -2.04 -4.41
N CYS A 119 -6.89 -0.92 -4.30
CA CYS A 119 -6.07 -0.62 -3.15
C CYS A 119 -6.31 0.80 -2.67
N GLU A 120 -6.54 0.95 -1.37
CA GLU A 120 -6.64 2.25 -0.73
C GLU A 120 -5.54 2.39 0.30
N VAL A 121 -4.78 3.49 0.22
CA VAL A 121 -3.67 3.77 1.12
C VAL A 121 -3.88 5.11 1.81
N MET A 122 -3.92 5.08 3.14
CA MET A 122 -3.97 6.27 3.98
C MET A 122 -2.66 6.39 4.76
N ASP A 123 -2.00 7.56 4.67
CA ASP A 123 -0.69 7.79 5.29
C ASP A 123 -0.75 8.91 6.34
N PHE A 124 -0.41 8.56 7.58
CA PHE A 124 -0.48 9.43 8.74
C PHE A 124 0.84 9.46 9.51
N TYR A 125 1.03 10.50 10.29
CA TYR A 125 1.84 10.43 11.49
C TYR A 125 1.02 9.83 12.62
N CYS A 126 1.59 8.91 13.40
CA CYS A 126 0.90 8.27 14.51
C CYS A 126 0.49 9.28 15.61
N GLU A 127 -0.37 8.87 16.48
CA GLU A 127 -0.74 9.61 17.68
C GLU A 127 0.50 9.88 18.54
N ARG A 128 0.47 10.93 19.35
CA ARG A 128 1.64 11.38 20.13
C ARG A 128 2.25 10.27 20.99
N ASP A 129 1.41 9.47 21.64
CA ASP A 129 1.83 8.43 22.60
C ASP A 129 1.73 7.02 22.03
N ARG A 130 1.63 6.89 20.71
CA ARG A 130 1.55 5.59 20.04
C ARG A 130 2.77 5.30 19.18
N SER A 131 3.11 4.04 19.13
CA SER A 131 4.18 3.56 18.26
C SER A 131 3.74 3.50 16.80
N PRO A 132 4.67 3.74 15.85
CA PRO A 132 4.42 3.61 14.43
C PRO A 132 4.00 2.19 14.08
N ARG A 133 3.13 2.06 13.07
CA ARG A 133 2.55 0.80 12.66
C ARG A 133 1.88 0.91 11.30
N VAL A 134 1.65 -0.23 10.67
CA VAL A 134 0.83 -0.34 9.46
C VAL A 134 -0.30 -1.33 9.76
N TYR A 135 -1.53 -0.92 9.47
CA TYR A 135 -2.67 -1.83 9.39
C TYR A 135 -2.90 -2.18 7.93
N VAL A 136 -3.18 -3.45 7.70
CA VAL A 136 -3.63 -3.95 6.40
C VAL A 136 -4.85 -4.82 6.62
N ARG A 137 -5.86 -4.63 5.77
CA ARG A 137 -7.02 -5.51 5.71
C ARG A 137 -7.37 -5.81 4.26
N MET A 138 -7.98 -6.96 4.03
CA MET A 138 -8.25 -7.48 2.71
C MET A 138 -9.54 -8.25 2.68
N ARG A 139 -10.23 -8.18 1.55
CA ARG A 139 -11.42 -9.00 1.25
C ARG A 139 -11.44 -9.38 -0.23
N PRO A 140 -12.03 -10.52 -0.56
CA PRO A 140 -12.27 -10.87 -1.95
C PRO A 140 -13.31 -9.93 -2.56
N ILE A 141 -13.15 -9.67 -3.85
CA ILE A 141 -14.12 -8.97 -4.69
C ILE A 141 -14.68 -10.01 -5.67
N GLY A 142 -16.01 -10.17 -5.68
CA GLY A 142 -16.68 -11.05 -6.64
C GLY A 142 -16.45 -10.61 -8.09
N LEU A 143 -16.54 -11.56 -9.01
CA LEU A 143 -16.46 -11.31 -10.46
C LEU A 143 -17.78 -10.75 -11.03
N GLU A 144 -18.68 -10.30 -10.18
CA GLU A 144 -19.94 -9.72 -10.62
C GLU A 144 -19.71 -8.38 -11.32
N PRO A 145 -20.49 -8.07 -12.37
CA PRO A 145 -20.39 -6.78 -13.05
C PRO A 145 -20.54 -5.64 -12.03
N VAL A 146 -19.68 -4.64 -12.11
CA VAL A 146 -19.77 -3.45 -11.28
C VAL A 146 -20.82 -2.54 -11.91
N GLU A 147 -22.07 -2.65 -11.43
CA GLU A 147 -23.15 -1.78 -11.90
C GLU A 147 -22.90 -0.32 -11.47
N GLY A 148 -23.28 0.61 -12.33
CA GLY A 148 -23.19 2.06 -12.05
C GLY A 148 -21.79 2.67 -12.19
N TRP A 149 -20.78 1.93 -12.63
CA TRP A 149 -19.43 2.48 -12.86
C TRP A 149 -19.40 3.55 -13.94
N TRP A 150 -20.20 3.38 -14.99
CA TRP A 150 -20.27 4.33 -16.10
C TRP A 150 -20.87 5.66 -15.63
N ASP A 151 -21.88 5.63 -14.76
CA ASP A 151 -22.46 6.83 -14.16
C ASP A 151 -21.44 7.60 -13.32
N LEU A 152 -20.53 6.89 -12.65
CA LEU A 152 -19.43 7.49 -11.90
C LEU A 152 -18.39 8.11 -12.85
N VAL A 153 -18.00 7.42 -13.91
CA VAL A 153 -17.02 7.91 -14.90
C VAL A 153 -17.61 9.11 -15.66
N ASP A 154 -18.87 9.04 -16.08
CA ASP A 154 -19.56 10.12 -16.80
C ASP A 154 -19.81 11.35 -15.90
N SER A 155 -19.86 11.16 -14.60
CA SER A 155 -20.00 12.26 -13.62
C SER A 155 -18.68 13.00 -13.32
N ILE A 156 -17.54 12.46 -13.74
CA ILE A 156 -16.23 13.12 -13.54
C ILE A 156 -16.16 14.29 -14.55
N PRO A 157 -16.18 15.57 -14.10
CA PRO A 157 -16.05 16.69 -15.00
C PRO A 157 -14.64 16.69 -15.61
N ILE A 158 -14.53 16.18 -16.84
CA ILE A 158 -13.31 16.31 -17.62
C ILE A 158 -13.24 17.76 -18.08
N SER A 159 -12.58 18.62 -17.31
CA SER A 159 -12.26 19.98 -17.74
C SER A 159 -11.21 19.88 -18.86
N MET A 160 -11.67 19.85 -20.08
CA MET A 160 -10.83 20.02 -21.28
C MET A 160 -10.40 21.49 -21.40
N ASN A 161 -9.53 21.96 -20.52
CA ASN A 161 -8.79 23.18 -20.76
C ASN A 161 -7.52 22.84 -21.56
N GLY A 162 -7.68 22.74 -22.88
CA GLY A 162 -6.54 22.53 -23.78
C GLY A 162 -7.02 22.25 -25.19
N SER A 163 -6.82 23.22 -26.07
CA SER A 163 -7.03 23.13 -27.51
C SER A 163 -6.42 21.87 -28.12
N GLY A 164 -7.27 21.04 -28.73
CA GLY A 164 -6.89 20.21 -29.85
C GLY A 164 -6.24 18.88 -29.53
N TYR A 165 -7.02 17.86 -29.25
CA TYR A 165 -6.72 16.49 -29.70
C TYR A 165 -8.01 15.85 -30.24
N GLY A 166 -7.87 15.31 -31.48
CA GLY A 166 -8.95 14.73 -32.23
C GLY A 166 -9.58 13.52 -31.56
N SER A 167 -10.82 13.27 -32.00
CA SER A 167 -11.64 12.11 -31.66
C SER A 167 -10.82 10.80 -31.71
N CYS A 168 -10.71 10.12 -30.58
CA CYS A 168 -10.41 8.70 -30.56
C CYS A 168 -11.73 7.95 -30.51
N ASP A 169 -12.20 7.48 -31.66
CA ASP A 169 -13.25 6.48 -31.76
C ASP A 169 -12.68 5.15 -31.25
N TRP A 170 -13.34 4.59 -30.26
CA TRP A 170 -13.11 3.23 -29.73
C TRP A 170 -14.11 2.25 -30.33
#